data_46632c22e26612b4013a138dc7b187e7
#
_entry.id   46632c22e26612b4013a138dc7b187e7
#
_cell.length_a   1.000
_cell.length_b   1.000
_cell.length_c   1.000
_cell.angle_alpha   90.00
_cell.angle_beta   90.00
_cell.angle_gamma   90.00
#
_symmetry.space_group_name_H-M   'P 1'
#
loop_
_entity.id
_entity.type
_entity.pdbx_description
1 polymer ?
#
loop_
_entity_poly.entity_id
_entity_poly.type
_entity_poly.pdbx_seq_one_letter_code
_entity_poly.pdbx_strand_id
1 'polypeptide(L)'
;PICFMIQNNQIALDTLNSAQSGAETFGDKGHAMGIPAWTIDGSDPALFYASTAVAKEFAKDGCGATLIHVETMRGCGHAHHHDDLYLGASSGNPPGYVDRELLRYWSEKDPLPNHRELLIKLGVGEQRLNRMQKKEEQRVEIARSELEKMQWPEGNSVVKGITSISDATSHEKQLLRIDGSGAISEPIIKPGELSIDFSDAPNSWTYSRAIQNAMAALADEFGDQMLFMGEDMEVAGAFGMNLGLKARGHQSKLLDMPLSEAIIIHSATGAALGGMRPLAEIQFGGFAALAMNPLVNNAAQLRWRWGAEVPLTVRIPLGAKTRSGPFHANMIESWLTNDPGLIIVTPSNPQDAYDLLIESHHLPDPVVYLEHIGLYGLRGGITGWGKSINQIVDTEGVVNRLSEGDSSIGKAGVIRGGVDLTIVTWGAMVHVALDAAEKVSKMGIEVEVIDLRTLVPFDSETCINSVLRTGRLIVLQESQWTGGFGHTVSSRIIEESFWRMETPPVVIGALDTPVPFSPTLEDHTIPSVEVVTRHIERACTK
;
A
#
# COMPACT_ATOMS: atom_id res chain seq x y z
N PRO A 1 8.01 -17.96 -15.99
CA PRO A 1 9.47 -18.22 -15.90
C PRO A 1 10.24 -16.89 -15.92
N ILE A 2 11.29 -16.81 -15.10
CA ILE A 2 12.11 -15.61 -14.89
C ILE A 2 13.58 -15.96 -15.10
N CYS A 3 14.34 -15.09 -15.75
CA CYS A 3 15.80 -15.15 -15.74
C CYS A 3 16.32 -14.11 -14.74
N PHE A 4 16.87 -14.57 -13.62
CA PHE A 4 17.59 -13.72 -12.68
C PHE A 4 18.98 -13.43 -13.25
N MET A 5 19.36 -12.16 -13.24
CA MET A 5 20.68 -11.75 -13.70
C MET A 5 21.37 -10.95 -12.61
N ILE A 6 22.51 -11.45 -12.13
CA ILE A 6 23.33 -10.79 -11.13
C ILE A 6 24.57 -10.24 -11.84
N GLN A 7 24.59 -8.92 -12.05
CA GLN A 7 25.76 -8.22 -12.59
C GLN A 7 26.71 -7.91 -11.44
N ASN A 8 27.65 -8.83 -11.21
CA ASN A 8 28.65 -8.70 -10.16
C ASN A 8 29.74 -7.72 -10.56
N ASN A 9 29.57 -6.46 -10.20
CA ASN A 9 30.56 -5.40 -10.44
C ASN A 9 31.65 -5.31 -9.36
N GLN A 10 31.81 -6.34 -8.51
CA GLN A 10 32.81 -6.58 -7.47
C GLN A 10 32.63 -5.74 -6.20
N ILE A 11 31.81 -4.69 -6.21
CA ILE A 11 31.71 -3.75 -5.08
C ILE A 11 30.31 -3.11 -5.03
N ALA A 12 29.76 -2.91 -3.84
CA ALA A 12 28.58 -2.08 -3.61
C ALA A 12 28.97 -0.57 -3.71
N LEU A 13 28.57 0.28 -2.78
CA LEU A 13 29.08 1.67 -2.77
C LEU A 13 30.62 1.63 -2.58
N ASP A 14 31.07 1.08 -1.46
CA ASP A 14 32.47 0.92 -1.05
C ASP A 14 32.77 -0.45 -0.38
N THR A 15 31.76 -1.30 -0.21
CA THR A 15 31.89 -2.62 0.42
C THR A 15 32.15 -3.69 -0.63
N LEU A 16 33.30 -4.35 -0.52
CA LEU A 16 33.71 -5.42 -1.43
C LEU A 16 32.74 -6.61 -1.40
N ASN A 17 32.59 -7.28 -2.54
CA ASN A 17 31.77 -8.47 -2.70
C ASN A 17 32.13 -9.56 -1.68
N SER A 18 33.41 -9.82 -1.44
CA SER A 18 33.91 -10.79 -0.46
C SER A 18 33.49 -10.51 0.99
N ALA A 19 33.19 -9.26 1.32
CA ALA A 19 32.68 -8.87 2.63
C ALA A 19 31.16 -9.06 2.77
N GLN A 20 30.45 -9.20 1.64
CA GLN A 20 28.99 -9.28 1.59
C GLN A 20 28.46 -10.69 1.41
N SER A 21 29.24 -11.60 0.85
CA SER A 21 28.80 -12.96 0.53
C SER A 21 29.91 -13.96 0.82
N GLY A 22 29.54 -15.06 1.48
CA GLY A 22 30.41 -16.22 1.65
C GLY A 22 30.35 -17.21 0.49
N ALA A 23 29.52 -16.99 -0.53
CA ALA A 23 29.45 -17.81 -1.72
C ALA A 23 30.67 -17.51 -2.62
N GLU A 24 31.27 -18.54 -3.22
CA GLU A 24 32.38 -18.40 -4.17
C GLU A 24 31.90 -17.64 -5.42
N THR A 25 30.73 -18.03 -5.92
CA THR A 25 30.03 -17.31 -6.99
C THR A 25 28.58 -17.02 -6.60
N PHE A 26 27.97 -15.99 -7.18
CA PHE A 26 26.53 -15.80 -6.98
C PHE A 26 25.68 -16.85 -7.71
N GLY A 27 26.24 -17.60 -8.66
CA GLY A 27 25.61 -18.76 -9.26
C GLY A 27 25.28 -19.84 -8.22
N ASP A 28 26.12 -20.01 -7.18
CA ASP A 28 25.90 -20.97 -6.10
C ASP A 28 24.57 -20.75 -5.36
N LYS A 29 24.12 -19.51 -5.28
CA LYS A 29 22.80 -19.18 -4.69
C LYS A 29 21.64 -19.77 -5.49
N GLY A 30 21.74 -19.76 -6.83
CA GLY A 30 20.77 -20.42 -7.70
C GLY A 30 20.73 -21.93 -7.48
N HIS A 31 21.87 -22.56 -7.42
CA HIS A 31 21.97 -24.02 -7.16
C HIS A 31 21.38 -24.40 -5.80
N ALA A 32 21.63 -23.59 -4.76
CA ALA A 32 21.07 -23.82 -3.42
C ALA A 32 19.53 -23.71 -3.40
N MET A 33 18.93 -22.96 -4.34
CA MET A 33 17.48 -22.79 -4.49
C MET A 33 16.87 -23.76 -5.52
N GLY A 34 17.65 -24.72 -6.07
CA GLY A 34 17.18 -25.62 -7.12
C GLY A 34 16.98 -24.96 -8.48
N ILE A 35 17.56 -23.77 -8.71
CA ILE A 35 17.47 -23.03 -9.96
C ILE A 35 18.73 -23.27 -10.77
N PRO A 36 18.66 -23.70 -12.06
CA PRO A 36 19.82 -23.78 -12.94
C PRO A 36 20.54 -22.41 -13.00
N ALA A 37 21.86 -22.46 -12.72
CA ALA A 37 22.67 -21.26 -12.66
C ALA A 37 24.01 -21.47 -13.31
N TRP A 38 24.59 -20.41 -13.91
CA TRP A 38 25.93 -20.40 -14.47
C TRP A 38 26.57 -19.03 -14.39
N THR A 39 27.91 -19.02 -14.39
CA THR A 39 28.70 -17.79 -14.36
C THR A 39 29.28 -17.51 -15.74
N ILE A 40 29.23 -16.27 -16.18
CA ILE A 40 29.77 -15.79 -17.44
C ILE A 40 30.70 -14.59 -17.26
N ASP A 41 31.65 -14.43 -18.17
CA ASP A 41 32.43 -13.21 -18.32
C ASP A 41 31.55 -12.12 -18.98
N GLY A 42 31.25 -11.05 -18.22
CA GLY A 42 30.42 -9.94 -18.67
C GLY A 42 31.09 -9.05 -19.73
N SER A 43 32.38 -9.26 -19.99
CA SER A 43 33.10 -8.52 -21.03
C SER A 43 32.90 -9.13 -22.45
N ASP A 44 32.24 -10.28 -22.56
CA ASP A 44 31.95 -10.93 -23.86
C ASP A 44 30.45 -10.78 -24.22
N PRO A 45 30.08 -9.84 -25.10
CA PRO A 45 28.71 -9.66 -25.54
C PRO A 45 28.09 -10.87 -26.26
N ALA A 46 28.89 -11.68 -26.93
CA ALA A 46 28.42 -12.89 -27.62
C ALA A 46 28.04 -14.00 -26.63
N LEU A 47 28.86 -14.20 -25.60
CA LEU A 47 28.56 -15.12 -24.51
C LEU A 47 27.32 -14.66 -23.72
N PHE A 48 27.21 -13.36 -23.47
CA PHE A 48 26.03 -12.78 -22.80
C PHE A 48 24.75 -13.04 -23.60
N TYR A 49 24.77 -12.78 -24.91
CA TYR A 49 23.65 -13.06 -25.80
C TYR A 49 23.28 -14.54 -25.83
N ALA A 50 24.26 -15.41 -25.97
CA ALA A 50 24.02 -16.87 -25.99
C ALA A 50 23.41 -17.38 -24.68
N SER A 51 23.93 -16.91 -23.55
CA SER A 51 23.42 -17.28 -22.22
C SER A 51 21.98 -16.83 -21.99
N THR A 52 21.64 -15.60 -22.40
CA THR A 52 20.26 -15.10 -22.30
C THR A 52 19.30 -15.81 -23.27
N ALA A 53 19.79 -16.20 -24.46
CA ALA A 53 19.01 -17.01 -25.39
C ALA A 53 18.67 -18.39 -24.82
N VAL A 54 19.64 -19.07 -24.19
CA VAL A 54 19.41 -20.35 -23.49
C VAL A 54 18.39 -20.18 -22.37
N ALA A 55 18.54 -19.17 -21.52
CA ALA A 55 17.60 -18.89 -20.43
C ALA A 55 16.19 -18.64 -20.95
N LYS A 56 16.06 -17.91 -22.06
CA LYS A 56 14.77 -17.63 -22.71
C LYS A 56 14.08 -18.90 -23.23
N GLU A 57 14.81 -19.75 -23.93
CA GLU A 57 14.23 -21.02 -24.43
C GLU A 57 13.86 -21.94 -23.27
N PHE A 58 14.70 -22.08 -22.24
CA PHE A 58 14.39 -22.83 -21.01
C PHE A 58 13.09 -22.34 -20.35
N ALA A 59 12.88 -21.02 -20.32
CA ALA A 59 11.66 -20.40 -19.80
C ALA A 59 10.44 -20.71 -20.68
N LYS A 60 10.57 -20.65 -22.02
CA LYS A 60 9.50 -20.97 -22.96
C LYS A 60 9.03 -22.43 -22.87
N ASP A 61 9.99 -23.33 -22.64
CA ASP A 61 9.72 -24.76 -22.50
C ASP A 61 9.04 -25.11 -21.15
N GLY A 62 8.74 -24.10 -20.32
CA GLY A 62 8.11 -24.30 -19.01
C GLY A 62 9.02 -24.90 -17.95
N CYS A 63 10.34 -24.92 -18.18
CA CYS A 63 11.31 -25.56 -17.28
C CYS A 63 11.62 -24.75 -16.00
N GLY A 64 11.04 -23.55 -15.86
CA GLY A 64 11.18 -22.74 -14.65
C GLY A 64 12.15 -21.56 -14.79
N ALA A 65 12.64 -21.09 -13.65
CA ALA A 65 13.56 -19.96 -13.57
C ALA A 65 15.01 -20.37 -13.83
N THR A 66 15.83 -19.40 -14.25
CA THR A 66 17.30 -19.54 -14.39
C THR A 66 18.01 -18.39 -13.70
N LEU A 67 19.27 -18.57 -13.32
CA LEU A 67 20.13 -17.52 -12.78
C LEU A 67 21.43 -17.41 -13.58
N ILE A 68 21.74 -16.23 -14.09
CA ILE A 68 23.00 -15.91 -14.75
C ILE A 68 23.80 -14.98 -13.84
N HIS A 69 24.94 -15.45 -13.37
CA HIS A 69 25.93 -14.63 -12.68
C HIS A 69 26.90 -14.05 -13.71
N VAL A 70 26.93 -12.74 -13.82
CA VAL A 70 27.74 -11.99 -14.78
C VAL A 70 28.89 -11.33 -14.06
N GLU A 71 30.11 -11.84 -14.25
CA GLU A 71 31.32 -11.23 -13.72
C GLU A 71 31.71 -10.00 -14.53
N THR A 72 31.85 -8.88 -13.84
CA THR A 72 32.25 -7.60 -14.43
C THR A 72 32.95 -6.75 -13.38
N MET A 73 33.24 -5.51 -13.68
CA MET A 73 33.76 -4.55 -12.70
C MET A 73 33.18 -3.16 -12.95
N ARG A 74 32.96 -2.45 -11.87
CA ARG A 74 32.60 -1.03 -11.92
C ARG A 74 33.83 -0.18 -12.25
N GLY A 75 33.82 0.47 -13.41
CA GLY A 75 34.94 1.29 -13.89
C GLY A 75 34.97 2.73 -13.39
N CYS A 76 33.95 3.17 -12.64
CA CYS A 76 33.79 4.54 -12.15
C CYS A 76 33.19 4.56 -10.74
N GLY A 77 33.01 5.73 -10.13
CA GLY A 77 32.35 5.88 -8.83
C GLY A 77 30.92 5.35 -8.83
N HIS A 78 30.37 5.09 -7.65
CA HIS A 78 28.97 4.62 -7.50
C HIS A 78 27.96 5.63 -8.05
N ALA A 79 28.21 6.92 -7.83
CA ALA A 79 27.51 8.04 -8.42
C ALA A 79 28.53 8.97 -9.08
N HIS A 80 28.11 9.79 -10.03
CA HIS A 80 28.98 10.67 -10.83
C HIS A 80 29.92 11.57 -9.98
N HIS A 81 29.52 11.93 -8.77
CA HIS A 81 30.33 12.72 -7.83
C HIS A 81 31.24 11.88 -6.93
N HIS A 82 31.24 10.54 -7.09
CA HIS A 82 32.09 9.64 -6.30
C HIS A 82 33.36 9.19 -7.03
N ASP A 83 33.61 9.69 -8.26
CA ASP A 83 34.78 9.27 -9.04
C ASP A 83 36.10 9.56 -8.32
N ASP A 84 36.25 10.77 -7.76
CA ASP A 84 37.44 11.15 -7.01
C ASP A 84 37.65 10.31 -5.73
N LEU A 85 36.55 9.85 -5.10
CA LEU A 85 36.63 8.96 -3.94
C LEU A 85 37.03 7.54 -4.35
N TYR A 86 36.50 7.06 -5.46
CA TYR A 86 36.73 5.69 -5.93
C TYR A 86 38.05 5.57 -6.68
N LEU A 87 38.25 6.34 -7.74
CA LEU A 87 39.43 6.32 -8.59
C LEU A 87 40.63 7.10 -8.00
N GLY A 88 40.34 8.05 -7.12
CA GLY A 88 41.30 9.02 -6.60
C GLY A 88 41.29 10.31 -7.41
N ALA A 89 41.46 11.44 -6.72
CA ALA A 89 41.53 12.75 -7.35
C ALA A 89 42.75 12.86 -8.25
N SER A 90 42.65 13.65 -9.31
CA SER A 90 43.79 13.93 -10.23
C SER A 90 45.01 14.52 -9.53
N SER A 91 44.81 15.18 -8.40
CA SER A 91 45.89 15.66 -7.50
C SER A 91 46.60 14.54 -6.71
N GLY A 92 46.08 13.31 -6.73
CA GLY A 92 46.55 12.19 -5.91
C GLY A 92 46.04 12.20 -4.46
N ASN A 93 45.22 13.17 -4.08
CA ASN A 93 44.64 13.26 -2.73
C ASN A 93 43.16 13.67 -2.81
N PRO A 94 42.23 12.80 -2.46
CA PRO A 94 42.39 11.44 -1.92
C PRO A 94 42.96 10.42 -2.93
N PRO A 95 43.65 9.33 -2.48
CA PRO A 95 44.29 8.37 -3.37
C PRO A 95 43.30 7.43 -4.08
N GLY A 96 42.03 7.47 -3.72
CA GLY A 96 41.01 6.50 -4.14
C GLY A 96 41.09 5.16 -3.41
N TYR A 97 40.00 4.41 -3.42
CA TYR A 97 39.92 3.11 -2.74
C TYR A 97 39.76 1.92 -3.72
N VAL A 98 39.77 2.19 -5.03
CA VAL A 98 39.67 1.12 -6.05
C VAL A 98 40.92 0.22 -6.00
N ASP A 99 40.68 -1.09 -6.14
CA ASP A 99 41.77 -2.02 -6.43
C ASP A 99 42.32 -1.76 -7.84
N ARG A 100 43.57 -1.22 -7.89
CA ARG A 100 44.23 -0.78 -9.12
C ARG A 100 44.58 -1.91 -10.06
N GLU A 101 44.93 -3.10 -9.51
CA GLU A 101 45.27 -4.25 -10.31
C GLU A 101 44.03 -4.86 -10.95
N LEU A 102 42.97 -4.98 -10.17
CA LEU A 102 41.68 -5.46 -10.63
C LEU A 102 41.07 -4.51 -11.65
N LEU A 103 41.14 -3.20 -11.42
CA LEU A 103 40.65 -2.18 -12.37
C LEU A 103 41.40 -2.29 -13.70
N ARG A 104 42.74 -2.43 -13.67
CA ARG A 104 43.54 -2.60 -14.90
C ARG A 104 43.14 -3.85 -15.66
N TYR A 105 43.03 -5.01 -14.96
CA TYR A 105 42.60 -6.25 -15.55
C TYR A 105 41.27 -6.14 -16.28
N TRP A 106 40.26 -5.52 -15.65
CA TRP A 106 38.94 -5.34 -16.26
C TRP A 106 38.92 -4.25 -17.34
N SER A 107 39.75 -3.22 -17.24
CA SER A 107 39.87 -2.19 -18.26
C SER A 107 40.41 -2.76 -19.57
N GLU A 108 41.35 -3.74 -19.52
CA GLU A 108 41.83 -4.45 -20.69
C GLU A 108 40.75 -5.34 -21.34
N LYS A 109 39.71 -5.68 -20.56
CA LYS A 109 38.56 -6.47 -21.01
C LYS A 109 37.35 -5.59 -21.39
N ASP A 110 37.48 -4.27 -21.49
CA ASP A 110 36.37 -3.39 -21.86
C ASP A 110 35.64 -3.94 -23.10
N PRO A 111 34.33 -4.25 -22.98
CA PRO A 111 33.57 -4.87 -24.06
C PRO A 111 33.46 -3.99 -25.31
N LEU A 112 33.48 -2.66 -25.19
CA LEU A 112 33.29 -1.77 -26.34
C LEU A 112 34.44 -1.86 -27.35
N PRO A 113 35.73 -1.59 -26.98
CA PRO A 113 36.83 -1.71 -27.92
C PRO A 113 37.04 -3.16 -28.36
N ASN A 114 36.97 -4.12 -27.45
CA ASN A 114 37.21 -5.53 -27.76
C ASN A 114 36.19 -6.11 -28.73
N HIS A 115 34.91 -5.80 -28.54
CA HIS A 115 33.85 -6.22 -29.45
C HIS A 115 33.97 -5.54 -30.82
N ARG A 116 34.38 -4.27 -30.85
CA ARG A 116 34.66 -3.56 -32.09
C ARG A 116 35.75 -4.25 -32.90
N GLU A 117 36.87 -4.62 -32.26
CA GLU A 117 37.94 -5.38 -32.91
C GLU A 117 37.47 -6.73 -33.42
N LEU A 118 36.69 -7.47 -32.63
CA LEU A 118 36.07 -8.72 -33.04
C LEU A 118 35.22 -8.55 -34.30
N LEU A 119 34.38 -7.56 -34.35
CA LEU A 119 33.53 -7.26 -35.53
C LEU A 119 34.35 -6.96 -36.77
N ILE A 120 35.47 -6.23 -36.64
CA ILE A 120 36.40 -5.99 -37.75
C ILE A 120 37.04 -7.30 -38.24
N LYS A 121 37.51 -8.15 -37.31
CA LYS A 121 38.05 -9.48 -37.61
C LYS A 121 37.03 -10.38 -38.33
N LEU A 122 35.77 -10.22 -38.02
CA LEU A 122 34.64 -10.93 -38.65
C LEU A 122 34.17 -10.28 -39.98
N GLY A 123 34.87 -9.26 -40.47
CA GLY A 123 34.63 -8.65 -41.78
C GLY A 123 33.66 -7.50 -41.77
N VAL A 124 33.27 -6.97 -40.63
CA VAL A 124 32.47 -5.73 -40.57
C VAL A 124 33.39 -4.55 -40.86
N GLY A 125 33.11 -3.83 -41.95
CA GLY A 125 33.94 -2.70 -42.37
C GLY A 125 33.99 -1.58 -41.32
N GLU A 126 35.19 -1.11 -41.02
CA GLU A 126 35.43 -0.06 -40.01
C GLU A 126 34.63 1.22 -40.24
N GLN A 127 34.51 1.64 -41.53
CA GLN A 127 33.68 2.78 -41.88
C GLN A 127 32.19 2.63 -41.50
N ARG A 128 31.68 1.40 -41.49
CA ARG A 128 30.32 1.11 -41.04
C ARG A 128 30.21 1.32 -39.52
N LEU A 129 31.16 0.81 -38.76
CA LEU A 129 31.20 0.97 -37.31
C LEU A 129 31.32 2.46 -36.91
N ASN A 130 32.20 3.21 -37.60
CA ASN A 130 32.34 4.64 -37.35
C ASN A 130 31.05 5.41 -37.67
N ARG A 131 30.32 5.05 -38.72
CA ARG A 131 29.02 5.66 -39.00
C ARG A 131 27.97 5.35 -37.94
N MET A 132 27.95 4.10 -37.42
CA MET A 132 27.05 3.71 -36.35
C MET A 132 27.35 4.50 -35.06
N GLN A 133 28.60 4.54 -34.63
CA GLN A 133 29.03 5.31 -33.48
C GLN A 133 28.64 6.79 -33.60
N LYS A 134 29.00 7.42 -34.71
CA LYS A 134 28.67 8.84 -34.97
C LYS A 134 27.17 9.12 -34.97
N LYS A 135 26.37 8.16 -35.47
CA LYS A 135 24.91 8.26 -35.45
C LYS A 135 24.36 8.25 -34.01
N GLU A 136 24.88 7.38 -33.16
CA GLU A 136 24.43 7.31 -31.77
C GLU A 136 24.91 8.50 -30.93
N GLU A 137 26.14 8.97 -31.15
CA GLU A 137 26.64 10.24 -30.59
C GLU A 137 25.72 11.44 -30.98
N GLN A 138 25.32 11.51 -32.24
CA GLN A 138 24.39 12.56 -32.69
C GLN A 138 23.00 12.45 -32.04
N ARG A 139 22.50 11.22 -31.82
CA ARG A 139 21.21 11.03 -31.11
C ARG A 139 21.27 11.53 -29.68
N VAL A 140 22.36 11.23 -28.97
CA VAL A 140 22.58 11.72 -27.59
C VAL A 140 22.65 13.25 -27.57
N GLU A 141 23.40 13.85 -28.51
CA GLU A 141 23.56 15.31 -28.59
C GLU A 141 22.24 16.03 -28.94
N ILE A 142 21.42 15.45 -29.82
CA ILE A 142 20.08 15.97 -30.12
C ILE A 142 19.22 15.92 -28.84
N ALA A 143 19.16 14.78 -28.16
CA ALA A 143 18.38 14.63 -26.95
C ALA A 143 18.84 15.62 -25.84
N ARG A 144 20.16 15.81 -25.67
CA ARG A 144 20.73 16.81 -24.76
C ARG A 144 20.29 18.23 -25.14
N SER A 145 20.41 18.59 -26.40
CA SER A 145 20.04 19.92 -26.90
C SER A 145 18.53 20.20 -26.80
N GLU A 146 17.70 19.17 -26.93
CA GLU A 146 16.25 19.28 -26.73
C GLU A 146 15.94 19.48 -25.24
N LEU A 147 16.56 18.69 -24.35
CA LEU A 147 16.40 18.81 -22.90
C LEU A 147 16.79 20.20 -22.39
N GLU A 148 17.91 20.75 -22.88
CA GLU A 148 18.39 22.09 -22.50
C GLU A 148 17.43 23.23 -22.90
N LYS A 149 16.57 23.00 -23.91
CA LYS A 149 15.56 23.97 -24.37
C LYS A 149 14.21 23.80 -23.66
N MET A 150 14.00 22.69 -22.95
CA MET A 150 12.76 22.46 -22.24
C MET A 150 12.60 23.47 -21.08
N GLN A 151 11.39 23.92 -20.89
CA GLN A 151 11.05 24.73 -19.73
C GLN A 151 11.04 23.84 -18.49
N TRP A 152 11.49 24.37 -17.37
CA TRP A 152 11.35 23.73 -16.08
C TRP A 152 9.86 23.52 -15.77
N PRO A 153 9.48 22.39 -15.16
CA PRO A 153 8.10 22.18 -14.74
C PRO A 153 7.67 23.23 -13.72
N GLU A 154 6.40 23.60 -13.75
CA GLU A 154 5.84 24.47 -12.71
C GLU A 154 5.83 23.75 -11.36
N GLY A 155 6.13 24.50 -10.27
CA GLY A 155 6.28 23.93 -8.94
C GLY A 155 5.02 23.18 -8.46
N ASN A 156 3.84 23.66 -8.80
CA ASN A 156 2.57 23.00 -8.43
C ASN A 156 2.33 21.68 -9.18
N SER A 157 3.08 21.38 -10.22
CA SER A 157 2.97 20.09 -10.92
C SER A 157 3.47 18.89 -10.08
N VAL A 158 4.21 19.13 -9.00
CA VAL A 158 4.78 18.08 -8.14
C VAL A 158 3.71 17.19 -7.48
N VAL A 159 2.51 17.72 -7.25
CA VAL A 159 1.39 16.97 -6.63
C VAL A 159 0.51 16.23 -7.63
N LYS A 160 0.77 16.36 -8.94
CA LYS A 160 -0.02 15.67 -9.97
C LYS A 160 0.38 14.21 -10.11
N GLY A 161 -0.61 13.35 -10.26
CA GLY A 161 -0.38 11.92 -10.53
C GLY A 161 0.11 11.12 -9.32
N ILE A 162 -0.19 11.56 -8.10
CA ILE A 162 0.09 10.78 -6.88
C ILE A 162 -0.83 9.56 -6.84
N THR A 163 -2.14 9.76 -7.01
CA THR A 163 -3.14 8.71 -7.25
C THR A 163 -4.11 9.16 -8.34
N SER A 164 -4.94 8.26 -8.87
CA SER A 164 -5.97 8.60 -9.87
C SER A 164 -7.09 9.47 -9.31
N ILE A 165 -7.32 9.42 -8.01
CA ILE A 165 -8.35 10.18 -7.29
C ILE A 165 -7.80 11.42 -6.57
N SER A 166 -6.47 11.64 -6.57
CA SER A 166 -5.89 12.86 -5.99
C SER A 166 -6.09 14.03 -6.93
N ASP A 167 -6.86 15.01 -6.48
CA ASP A 167 -7.01 16.29 -7.17
C ASP A 167 -5.91 17.26 -6.71
N ALA A 168 -5.20 17.87 -7.66
CA ALA A 168 -4.23 18.92 -7.38
C ALA A 168 -4.86 20.10 -6.60
N THR A 169 -6.15 20.39 -6.87
CA THR A 169 -6.90 21.42 -6.16
C THR A 169 -7.14 21.09 -4.69
N SER A 170 -7.33 19.82 -4.34
CA SER A 170 -7.48 19.43 -2.93
C SER A 170 -6.16 19.59 -2.15
N HIS A 171 -5.03 19.39 -2.80
CA HIS A 171 -3.69 19.60 -2.20
C HIS A 171 -3.33 21.09 -2.06
N GLU A 172 -3.68 21.91 -3.05
CA GLU A 172 -3.54 23.36 -2.97
C GLU A 172 -4.44 23.93 -1.88
N LYS A 173 -5.66 23.43 -1.73
CA LYS A 173 -6.56 23.77 -0.60
C LYS A 173 -5.99 23.36 0.76
N GLN A 174 -5.19 22.29 0.83
CA GLN A 174 -4.49 21.91 2.08
C GLN A 174 -3.38 22.87 2.46
N LEU A 175 -2.70 23.48 1.50
CA LEU A 175 -1.61 24.43 1.71
C LEU A 175 -2.12 25.87 1.87
N LEU A 176 -3.23 26.22 1.21
CA LEU A 176 -3.91 27.50 1.32
C LEU A 176 -4.98 27.37 2.41
N ARG A 177 -4.77 27.96 3.57
CA ARG A 177 -5.78 28.03 4.63
C ARG A 177 -7.09 28.55 4.05
N ILE A 178 -8.10 27.70 3.97
CA ILE A 178 -9.45 28.09 3.56
C ILE A 178 -10.02 28.91 4.71
N ASP A 179 -10.47 30.12 4.44
CA ASP A 179 -11.25 30.86 5.41
C ASP A 179 -12.58 30.09 5.65
N GLY A 180 -12.95 29.84 6.89
CA GLY A 180 -14.12 29.02 7.28
C GLY A 180 -15.47 29.61 6.88
N SER A 181 -15.57 30.14 5.66
CA SER A 181 -16.79 30.75 5.11
C SER A 181 -17.70 29.75 4.36
N GLY A 182 -17.35 28.44 4.40
CA GLY A 182 -18.18 27.39 3.81
C GLY A 182 -19.60 27.38 4.40
N ALA A 183 -20.60 27.33 3.55
CA ALA A 183 -22.00 27.22 3.98
C ALA A 183 -22.16 25.93 4.81
N ILE A 184 -22.59 26.07 6.06
CA ILE A 184 -22.94 24.94 6.92
C ILE A 184 -24.15 24.24 6.28
N SER A 185 -23.92 23.03 5.75
CA SER A 185 -25.00 22.19 5.24
C SER A 185 -25.85 21.68 6.43
N GLU A 186 -27.17 21.65 6.27
CA GLU A 186 -28.04 21.00 7.25
C GLU A 186 -27.69 19.50 7.33
N PRO A 187 -27.77 18.87 8.53
CA PRO A 187 -27.53 17.46 8.67
C PRO A 187 -28.51 16.65 7.80
N ILE A 188 -28.01 15.76 7.00
CA ILE A 188 -28.83 14.85 6.18
C ILE A 188 -29.59 13.86 7.07
N ILE A 189 -29.05 13.57 8.26
CA ILE A 189 -29.57 12.62 9.24
C ILE A 189 -30.07 13.40 10.46
N LYS A 190 -31.26 13.08 10.92
CA LYS A 190 -31.84 13.68 12.12
C LYS A 190 -31.12 13.22 13.39
N PRO A 191 -31.03 14.06 14.45
CA PRO A 191 -30.48 13.65 15.72
C PRO A 191 -31.11 12.34 16.22
N GLY A 192 -30.25 11.39 16.66
CA GLY A 192 -30.69 10.09 17.14
C GLY A 192 -31.05 9.05 16.08
N GLU A 193 -31.10 9.43 14.79
CA GLU A 193 -31.39 8.51 13.71
C GLU A 193 -30.12 7.74 13.29
N LEU A 194 -30.25 6.40 13.17
CA LEU A 194 -29.19 5.55 12.64
C LEU A 194 -29.32 5.45 11.13
N SER A 195 -28.22 5.67 10.40
CA SER A 195 -28.17 5.43 8.95
C SER A 195 -27.81 3.99 8.58
N ILE A 196 -27.34 3.20 9.55
CA ILE A 196 -27.04 1.77 9.37
C ILE A 196 -28.18 0.94 9.95
N ASP A 197 -28.80 0.13 9.10
CA ASP A 197 -29.82 -0.86 9.52
C ASP A 197 -29.15 -2.23 9.71
N PHE A 198 -28.96 -2.64 10.96
CA PHE A 198 -28.50 -3.97 11.31
C PHE A 198 -29.69 -4.93 11.43
N SER A 199 -29.59 -6.11 10.80
CA SER A 199 -30.65 -7.08 10.73
C SER A 199 -30.15 -8.50 10.93
N ASP A 200 -30.79 -9.27 11.80
CA ASP A 200 -30.53 -10.71 11.96
C ASP A 200 -31.44 -11.56 11.02
N ALA A 201 -31.97 -10.99 9.96
CA ALA A 201 -32.74 -11.70 8.98
C ALA A 201 -31.91 -12.84 8.32
N PRO A 202 -32.54 -13.95 7.89
CA PRO A 202 -31.83 -15.12 7.33
C PRO A 202 -30.96 -14.82 6.09
N ASN A 203 -31.28 -13.76 5.35
CA ASN A 203 -30.55 -13.29 4.17
C ASN A 203 -29.52 -12.20 4.47
N SER A 204 -29.38 -11.77 5.72
CA SER A 204 -28.36 -10.81 6.12
C SER A 204 -26.95 -11.43 6.08
N TRP A 205 -25.95 -10.59 5.88
CA TRP A 205 -24.56 -11.01 5.81
C TRP A 205 -23.79 -10.54 7.04
N THR A 206 -22.91 -11.40 7.54
CA THR A 206 -21.84 -10.99 8.44
C THR A 206 -20.82 -10.16 7.66
N TYR A 207 -19.98 -9.43 8.39
CA TYR A 207 -18.86 -8.68 7.80
C TYR A 207 -17.93 -9.58 6.97
N SER A 208 -17.54 -10.76 7.50
CA SER A 208 -16.72 -11.72 6.76
C SER A 208 -17.43 -12.26 5.50
N ARG A 209 -18.74 -12.53 5.58
CA ARG A 209 -19.50 -12.99 4.41
C ARG A 209 -19.61 -11.92 3.32
N ALA A 210 -19.68 -10.64 3.69
CA ALA A 210 -19.66 -9.54 2.74
C ALA A 210 -18.35 -9.51 1.95
N ILE A 211 -17.19 -9.65 2.63
CA ILE A 211 -15.88 -9.75 1.98
C ILE A 211 -15.79 -10.98 1.08
N GLN A 212 -16.22 -12.17 1.55
CA GLN A 212 -16.23 -13.39 0.73
C GLN A 212 -17.05 -13.23 -0.55
N ASN A 213 -18.22 -12.59 -0.45
CA ASN A 213 -19.09 -12.37 -1.61
C ASN A 213 -18.50 -11.30 -2.56
N ALA A 214 -17.86 -10.23 -2.03
CA ALA A 214 -17.15 -9.26 -2.86
C ALA A 214 -16.00 -9.91 -3.64
N MET A 215 -15.17 -10.73 -2.98
CA MET A 215 -14.10 -11.48 -3.65
C MET A 215 -14.63 -12.38 -4.76
N ALA A 216 -15.76 -13.05 -4.54
CA ALA A 216 -16.36 -13.90 -5.53
C ALA A 216 -16.95 -13.10 -6.71
N ALA A 217 -17.59 -11.95 -6.45
CA ALA A 217 -18.08 -11.05 -7.49
C ALA A 217 -16.93 -10.53 -8.37
N LEU A 218 -15.81 -10.12 -7.77
CA LEU A 218 -14.59 -9.71 -8.49
C LEU A 218 -14.01 -10.86 -9.35
N ALA A 219 -14.04 -12.09 -8.83
CA ALA A 219 -13.57 -13.25 -9.58
C ALA A 219 -14.45 -13.56 -10.80
N ASP A 220 -15.76 -13.35 -10.68
CA ASP A 220 -16.71 -13.49 -11.79
C ASP A 220 -16.53 -12.38 -12.83
N GLU A 221 -16.34 -11.13 -12.37
CA GLU A 221 -16.24 -9.96 -13.23
C GLU A 221 -14.92 -9.90 -14.03
N PHE A 222 -13.78 -10.03 -13.33
CA PHE A 222 -12.46 -9.90 -13.98
C PHE A 222 -11.95 -11.19 -14.62
N GLY A 223 -12.63 -12.29 -14.44
CA GLY A 223 -12.32 -13.55 -15.14
C GLY A 223 -10.85 -13.96 -14.99
N ASP A 224 -10.16 -14.16 -16.12
CA ASP A 224 -8.76 -14.62 -16.14
C ASP A 224 -7.74 -13.56 -15.70
N GLN A 225 -8.15 -12.30 -15.57
CA GLN A 225 -7.28 -11.26 -15.04
C GLN A 225 -7.21 -11.28 -13.51
N MET A 226 -8.20 -11.88 -12.83
CA MET A 226 -8.24 -11.94 -11.37
C MET A 226 -7.23 -12.92 -10.81
N LEU A 227 -6.49 -12.51 -9.78
CA LEU A 227 -5.51 -13.33 -9.09
C LEU A 227 -5.55 -13.04 -7.59
N PHE A 228 -5.77 -14.08 -6.78
CA PHE A 228 -5.71 -14.01 -5.32
C PHE A 228 -4.38 -14.57 -4.86
N MET A 229 -3.59 -13.78 -4.14
CA MET A 229 -2.22 -14.10 -3.75
C MET A 229 -2.04 -13.93 -2.25
N GLY A 230 -1.44 -14.89 -1.59
CA GLY A 230 -1.17 -14.84 -0.15
C GLY A 230 -0.74 -16.18 0.38
N GLU A 231 -0.69 -16.30 1.68
CA GLU A 231 -0.41 -17.56 2.37
C GLU A 231 -1.70 -18.36 2.55
N ASP A 232 -1.62 -19.69 2.41
CA ASP A 232 -2.73 -20.62 2.63
C ASP A 232 -3.98 -20.36 1.75
N MET A 233 -3.82 -19.71 0.61
CA MET A 233 -4.95 -19.32 -0.26
C MET A 233 -5.73 -20.54 -0.76
N GLU A 234 -5.04 -21.63 -1.08
CA GLU A 234 -5.69 -22.85 -1.59
C GLU A 234 -6.46 -23.63 -0.53
N VAL A 235 -6.14 -23.49 0.75
CA VAL A 235 -6.79 -24.23 1.85
C VAL A 235 -7.90 -23.48 2.56
N ALA A 236 -8.18 -22.27 2.26
CA ALA A 236 -9.27 -21.42 2.74
C ALA A 236 -8.82 -20.06 3.28
N GLY A 237 -7.53 -19.79 3.39
CA GLY A 237 -6.96 -18.63 4.08
C GLY A 237 -7.08 -18.72 5.60
N ALA A 238 -6.41 -17.83 6.32
CA ALA A 238 -6.32 -17.86 7.77
C ALA A 238 -7.69 -17.81 8.48
N PHE A 239 -8.69 -17.18 7.88
CA PHE A 239 -10.03 -16.96 8.44
C PHE A 239 -11.16 -17.56 7.59
N GLY A 240 -10.85 -18.46 6.69
CA GLY A 240 -11.86 -19.09 5.80
C GLY A 240 -12.39 -18.14 4.70
N MET A 241 -11.71 -17.06 4.40
CA MET A 241 -12.17 -16.07 3.43
C MET A 241 -12.27 -16.62 2.01
N ASN A 242 -11.43 -17.59 1.65
CA ASN A 242 -11.35 -18.16 0.30
C ASN A 242 -12.32 -19.33 0.06
N LEU A 243 -13.06 -19.79 1.09
CA LEU A 243 -13.99 -20.93 0.98
C LEU A 243 -15.03 -20.72 -0.12
N GLY A 244 -15.57 -19.51 -0.23
CA GLY A 244 -16.57 -19.16 -1.25
C GLY A 244 -16.04 -19.24 -2.68
N LEU A 245 -14.77 -18.94 -2.89
CA LEU A 245 -14.11 -18.96 -4.20
C LEU A 245 -14.01 -20.38 -4.78
N LYS A 246 -13.56 -21.34 -3.98
CA LYS A 246 -13.50 -22.75 -4.40
C LYS A 246 -14.88 -23.31 -4.75
N ALA A 247 -15.88 -23.04 -3.91
CA ALA A 247 -17.23 -23.51 -4.13
C ALA A 247 -17.86 -22.98 -5.44
N ARG A 248 -17.38 -21.83 -5.93
CA ARG A 248 -17.81 -21.22 -7.20
C ARG A 248 -16.90 -21.55 -8.39
N GLY A 249 -15.91 -22.43 -8.22
CA GLY A 249 -15.03 -22.87 -9.31
C GLY A 249 -13.83 -21.97 -9.61
N HIS A 250 -13.51 -21.01 -8.73
CA HIS A 250 -12.39 -20.06 -8.92
C HIS A 250 -11.05 -20.56 -8.35
N GLN A 251 -10.89 -21.87 -8.13
CA GLN A 251 -9.66 -22.42 -7.53
C GLN A 251 -8.39 -22.08 -8.33
N SER A 252 -8.47 -22.03 -9.65
CA SER A 252 -7.31 -21.70 -10.51
C SER A 252 -6.79 -20.27 -10.37
N LYS A 253 -7.54 -19.40 -9.68
CA LYS A 253 -7.17 -18.02 -9.40
C LYS A 253 -6.46 -17.84 -8.07
N LEU A 254 -6.42 -18.89 -7.23
CA LEU A 254 -5.78 -18.89 -5.92
C LEU A 254 -4.30 -19.27 -6.08
N LEU A 255 -3.41 -18.48 -5.54
CA LEU A 255 -1.97 -18.71 -5.58
C LEU A 255 -1.41 -18.68 -4.17
N ASP A 256 -1.00 -19.84 -3.68
CA ASP A 256 -0.23 -19.95 -2.44
C ASP A 256 1.15 -19.36 -2.63
N MET A 257 1.49 -18.39 -1.80
CA MET A 257 2.78 -17.72 -1.77
C MET A 257 3.61 -18.24 -0.59
N PRO A 258 4.94 -18.19 -0.69
CA PRO A 258 5.77 -18.48 0.46
C PRO A 258 5.56 -17.45 1.57
N LEU A 259 5.85 -17.83 2.82
CA LEU A 259 5.85 -16.94 4.00
C LEU A 259 6.90 -15.83 3.84
N SER A 260 6.57 -14.88 3.00
CA SER A 260 7.43 -13.74 2.68
C SER A 260 6.56 -12.60 2.14
N GLU A 261 6.09 -11.75 3.01
CA GLU A 261 5.14 -10.68 2.70
C GLU A 261 5.71 -9.68 1.69
N ALA A 262 7.03 -9.47 1.72
CA ALA A 262 7.70 -8.65 0.71
C ALA A 262 7.57 -9.25 -0.70
N ILE A 263 7.71 -10.57 -0.83
CA ILE A 263 7.56 -11.27 -2.12
C ILE A 263 6.09 -11.26 -2.57
N ILE A 264 5.15 -11.43 -1.65
CA ILE A 264 3.71 -11.36 -1.96
C ILE A 264 3.40 -10.02 -2.63
N ILE A 265 3.80 -8.91 -2.02
CA ILE A 265 3.50 -7.56 -2.55
C ILE A 265 4.30 -7.24 -3.82
N HIS A 266 5.59 -7.61 -3.90
CA HIS A 266 6.35 -7.41 -5.14
C HIS A 266 5.77 -8.21 -6.31
N SER A 267 5.39 -9.47 -6.08
CA SER A 267 4.79 -10.32 -7.11
C SER A 267 3.43 -9.80 -7.55
N ALA A 268 2.60 -9.35 -6.61
CA ALA A 268 1.31 -8.73 -6.91
C ALA A 268 1.48 -7.43 -7.71
N THR A 269 2.43 -6.57 -7.31
CA THR A 269 2.77 -5.35 -8.08
C THR A 269 3.22 -5.69 -9.50
N GLY A 270 4.07 -6.71 -9.65
CA GLY A 270 4.51 -7.18 -10.97
C GLY A 270 3.37 -7.76 -11.82
N ALA A 271 2.46 -8.51 -11.20
CA ALA A 271 1.26 -9.03 -11.86
C ALA A 271 0.34 -7.90 -12.34
N ALA A 272 0.14 -6.87 -11.51
CA ALA A 272 -0.63 -5.67 -11.87
C ALA A 272 -0.02 -4.94 -13.08
N LEU A 273 1.29 -4.72 -13.08
CA LEU A 273 2.01 -4.15 -14.22
C LEU A 273 1.95 -5.03 -15.47
N GLY A 274 1.77 -6.34 -15.30
CA GLY A 274 1.56 -7.31 -16.38
C GLY A 274 0.12 -7.38 -16.91
N GLY A 275 -0.80 -6.56 -16.41
CA GLY A 275 -2.20 -6.50 -16.84
C GLY A 275 -3.16 -7.43 -16.08
N MET A 276 -2.70 -8.04 -14.97
CA MET A 276 -3.56 -8.77 -14.04
C MET A 276 -4.22 -7.81 -13.05
N ARG A 277 -5.19 -8.31 -12.31
CA ARG A 277 -5.84 -7.62 -11.20
C ARG A 277 -5.65 -8.43 -9.91
N PRO A 278 -4.50 -8.29 -9.26
CA PRO A 278 -4.21 -9.03 -8.05
C PRO A 278 -4.94 -8.45 -6.82
N LEU A 279 -5.47 -9.36 -6.02
CA LEU A 279 -5.88 -9.12 -4.65
C LEU A 279 -4.93 -9.91 -3.76
N ALA A 280 -4.01 -9.19 -3.10
CA ALA A 280 -3.02 -9.79 -2.22
C ALA A 280 -3.51 -9.78 -0.77
N GLU A 281 -3.17 -10.79 0.01
CA GLU A 281 -3.46 -10.86 1.44
C GLU A 281 -2.16 -10.91 2.24
N ILE A 282 -2.06 -10.04 3.24
CA ILE A 282 -1.11 -10.14 4.35
C ILE A 282 -1.91 -10.62 5.55
N GLN A 283 -1.60 -11.77 6.12
CA GLN A 283 -2.48 -12.46 7.07
C GLN A 283 -2.82 -11.64 8.32
N PHE A 284 -1.91 -10.77 8.79
CA PHE A 284 -2.13 -9.92 9.96
C PHE A 284 -1.42 -8.58 9.84
N GLY A 285 -2.01 -7.56 10.47
CA GLY A 285 -1.50 -6.18 10.43
C GLY A 285 -0.02 -6.05 10.80
N GLY A 286 0.42 -6.73 11.87
CA GLY A 286 1.82 -6.67 12.31
C GLY A 286 2.84 -7.19 11.28
N PHE A 287 2.45 -8.14 10.42
CA PHE A 287 3.30 -8.72 9.39
C PHE A 287 3.51 -7.78 8.20
N ALA A 288 2.64 -6.79 8.03
CA ALA A 288 2.82 -5.76 7.01
C ALA A 288 4.15 -4.99 7.15
N ALA A 289 4.78 -5.03 8.33
CA ALA A 289 6.13 -4.47 8.53
C ALA A 289 7.17 -5.04 7.55
N LEU A 290 7.06 -6.32 7.19
CA LEU A 290 7.92 -6.97 6.19
C LEU A 290 7.57 -6.53 4.74
N ALA A 291 6.36 -6.07 4.51
CA ALA A 291 5.88 -5.60 3.22
C ALA A 291 5.99 -4.07 3.03
N MET A 292 6.48 -3.32 4.02
CA MET A 292 6.54 -1.85 3.94
C MET A 292 7.34 -1.37 2.74
N ASN A 293 8.54 -1.92 2.50
CA ASN A 293 9.35 -1.50 1.36
C ASN A 293 8.65 -1.70 0.01
N PRO A 294 8.11 -2.87 -0.35
CA PRO A 294 7.38 -3.04 -1.60
C PRO A 294 6.10 -2.20 -1.69
N LEU A 295 5.44 -1.89 -0.60
CA LEU A 295 4.26 -1.01 -0.60
C LEU A 295 4.67 0.45 -0.85
N VAL A 296 5.51 1.02 0.02
CA VAL A 296 5.76 2.48 0.06
C VAL A 296 6.81 2.95 -0.93
N ASN A 297 7.89 2.16 -1.17
CA ASN A 297 8.97 2.53 -2.08
C ASN A 297 8.79 1.99 -3.50
N ASN A 298 7.83 1.10 -3.74
CA ASN A 298 7.55 0.54 -5.04
C ASN A 298 6.10 0.81 -5.47
N ALA A 299 5.12 0.04 -5.01
CA ALA A 299 3.75 0.12 -5.50
C ALA A 299 3.19 1.56 -5.46
N ALA A 300 3.30 2.25 -4.32
CA ALA A 300 2.81 3.61 -4.12
C ALA A 300 3.41 4.65 -5.07
N GLN A 301 4.69 4.49 -5.45
CA GLN A 301 5.41 5.52 -6.21
C GLN A 301 5.39 5.32 -7.72
N LEU A 302 4.94 4.17 -8.22
CA LEU A 302 5.03 3.84 -9.65
C LEU A 302 4.22 4.79 -10.52
N ARG A 303 3.04 5.21 -10.08
CA ARG A 303 2.23 6.18 -10.83
C ARG A 303 2.93 7.54 -10.92
N TRP A 304 3.36 8.08 -9.79
CA TRP A 304 4.01 9.39 -9.77
C TRP A 304 5.33 9.43 -10.55
N ARG A 305 6.13 8.36 -10.44
CA ARG A 305 7.44 8.27 -11.11
C ARG A 305 7.36 7.95 -12.59
N TRP A 306 6.42 7.09 -12.99
CA TRP A 306 6.41 6.47 -14.31
C TRP A 306 5.07 6.59 -15.04
N GLY A 307 4.04 7.15 -14.41
CA GLY A 307 2.67 7.15 -14.94
C GLY A 307 2.04 5.75 -15.02
N ALA A 308 2.61 4.76 -14.31
CA ALA A 308 2.15 3.38 -14.38
C ALA A 308 0.91 3.17 -13.50
N GLU A 309 -0.07 2.46 -14.03
CA GLU A 309 -1.21 1.98 -13.26
C GLU A 309 -0.82 0.72 -12.49
N VAL A 310 -1.22 0.65 -11.22
CA VAL A 310 -0.99 -0.49 -10.34
C VAL A 310 -2.31 -0.89 -9.69
N PRO A 311 -3.22 -1.55 -10.44
CA PRO A 311 -4.51 -2.00 -9.92
C PRO A 311 -4.33 -3.18 -8.95
N LEU A 312 -3.85 -2.89 -7.75
CA LEU A 312 -3.53 -3.82 -6.68
C LEU A 312 -4.37 -3.51 -5.46
N THR A 313 -5.13 -4.49 -4.98
CA THR A 313 -5.78 -4.41 -3.66
C THR A 313 -5.04 -5.30 -2.68
N VAL A 314 -4.62 -4.74 -1.54
CA VAL A 314 -3.95 -5.47 -0.46
C VAL A 314 -4.88 -5.54 0.74
N ARG A 315 -5.41 -6.73 1.03
CA ARG A 315 -6.20 -6.99 2.23
C ARG A 315 -5.28 -7.27 3.41
N ILE A 316 -5.57 -6.62 4.53
CA ILE A 316 -4.82 -6.80 5.77
C ILE A 316 -5.80 -6.95 6.93
N PRO A 317 -6.04 -8.17 7.41
CA PRO A 317 -6.75 -8.43 8.65
C PRO A 317 -5.96 -7.85 9.85
N LEU A 318 -6.65 -7.13 10.74
CA LEU A 318 -6.02 -6.47 11.87
C LEU A 318 -7.01 -6.23 13.02
N GLY A 319 -6.54 -5.68 14.13
CA GLY A 319 -7.37 -5.23 15.23
C GLY A 319 -7.56 -6.26 16.35
N ALA A 320 -8.01 -5.77 17.48
CA ALA A 320 -8.17 -6.53 18.74
C ALA A 320 -9.49 -7.33 18.80
N LYS A 321 -9.82 -7.82 20.01
CA LYS A 321 -11.02 -8.61 20.35
C LYS A 321 -11.03 -10.06 19.85
N THR A 322 -9.94 -10.52 19.26
CA THR A 322 -9.74 -11.94 18.90
C THR A 322 -8.83 -12.67 19.89
N ARG A 323 -8.24 -11.96 20.86
CA ARG A 323 -7.31 -12.49 21.85
C ARG A 323 -6.05 -13.09 21.20
N SER A 324 -5.63 -12.50 20.09
CA SER A 324 -4.51 -13.00 19.28
C SER A 324 -3.15 -12.46 19.71
N GLY A 325 -3.12 -11.47 20.61
CA GLY A 325 -1.89 -10.91 21.18
C GLY A 325 -1.12 -9.95 20.26
N PRO A 326 0.14 -9.61 20.62
CA PRO A 326 0.82 -8.43 20.10
C PRO A 326 1.17 -8.48 18.62
N PHE A 327 1.33 -9.67 18.02
CA PHE A 327 1.73 -9.78 16.60
C PHE A 327 0.54 -9.83 15.64
N HIS A 328 -0.65 -10.18 16.14
CA HIS A 328 -1.82 -10.47 15.32
C HIS A 328 -2.96 -9.45 15.47
N ALA A 329 -2.87 -8.57 16.48
CA ALA A 329 -3.93 -7.62 16.81
C ALA A 329 -3.51 -6.14 16.67
N ASN A 330 -2.37 -5.88 16.05
CA ASN A 330 -1.87 -4.52 15.88
C ASN A 330 -2.71 -3.75 14.86
N MET A 331 -3.10 -2.53 15.25
CA MET A 331 -3.59 -1.52 14.31
C MET A 331 -2.38 -0.81 13.69
N ILE A 332 -2.32 -0.76 12.36
CA ILE A 332 -1.13 -0.30 11.62
C ILE A 332 -1.40 0.85 10.66
N GLU A 333 -2.61 1.40 10.67
CA GLU A 333 -3.01 2.45 9.74
C GLU A 333 -2.04 3.63 9.75
N SER A 334 -1.51 4.00 10.91
CA SER A 334 -0.55 5.11 11.05
C SER A 334 0.78 4.87 10.32
N TRP A 335 1.17 3.61 10.08
CA TRP A 335 2.38 3.28 9.31
C TRP A 335 2.21 3.59 7.84
N LEU A 336 0.98 3.51 7.34
CA LEU A 336 0.63 3.57 5.92
C LEU A 336 0.13 4.96 5.51
N THR A 337 -0.55 5.68 6.42
CA THR A 337 -1.17 6.98 6.11
C THR A 337 -0.18 8.10 5.85
N ASN A 338 1.11 7.90 6.19
CA ASN A 338 2.17 8.88 5.96
C ASN A 338 2.74 8.84 4.53
N ASP A 339 2.54 7.74 3.79
CA ASP A 339 3.17 7.53 2.49
C ASP A 339 2.22 7.90 1.34
N PRO A 340 2.59 8.91 0.51
CA PRO A 340 1.76 9.29 -0.63
C PRO A 340 1.74 8.19 -1.70
N GLY A 341 0.58 8.03 -2.35
CA GLY A 341 0.38 7.07 -3.44
C GLY A 341 -0.33 5.78 -3.02
N LEU A 342 -0.59 5.57 -1.73
CA LEU A 342 -1.51 4.54 -1.25
C LEU A 342 -2.90 5.13 -1.00
N ILE A 343 -3.92 4.37 -1.33
CA ILE A 343 -5.29 4.61 -0.88
C ILE A 343 -5.57 3.64 0.26
N ILE A 344 -6.18 4.12 1.36
CA ILE A 344 -6.37 3.30 2.56
C ILE A 344 -7.84 3.33 2.96
N VAL A 345 -8.49 2.18 2.92
CA VAL A 345 -9.89 2.01 3.29
C VAL A 345 -10.03 1.11 4.51
N THR A 346 -11.04 1.37 5.33
CA THR A 346 -11.29 0.66 6.59
C THR A 346 -12.78 0.55 6.88
N PRO A 347 -13.47 -0.43 6.29
CA PRO A 347 -14.91 -0.61 6.50
C PRO A 347 -15.25 -0.95 7.95
N SER A 348 -16.43 -0.54 8.39
CA SER A 348 -16.94 -0.80 9.74
C SER A 348 -18.14 -1.74 9.79
N ASN A 349 -18.78 -2.02 8.68
CA ASN A 349 -20.03 -2.76 8.58
C ASN A 349 -20.07 -3.61 7.30
N PRO A 350 -21.00 -4.59 7.17
CA PRO A 350 -21.07 -5.48 6.02
C PRO A 350 -21.30 -4.78 4.68
N GLN A 351 -22.12 -3.72 4.62
CA GLN A 351 -22.36 -2.99 3.37
C GLN A 351 -21.07 -2.33 2.88
N ASP A 352 -20.40 -1.58 3.74
CA ASP A 352 -19.13 -0.93 3.41
C ASP A 352 -18.02 -1.96 3.13
N ALA A 353 -18.03 -3.11 3.82
CA ALA A 353 -17.07 -4.18 3.56
C ALA A 353 -17.20 -4.76 2.14
N TYR A 354 -18.43 -4.87 1.63
CA TYR A 354 -18.68 -5.26 0.26
C TYR A 354 -18.33 -4.15 -0.73
N ASP A 355 -18.90 -2.98 -0.55
CA ASP A 355 -18.80 -1.85 -1.48
C ASP A 355 -17.36 -1.37 -1.66
N LEU A 356 -16.66 -1.10 -0.55
CA LEU A 356 -15.30 -0.59 -0.59
C LEU A 356 -14.30 -1.61 -1.15
N LEU A 357 -14.54 -2.92 -1.00
CA LEU A 357 -13.66 -3.92 -1.62
C LEU A 357 -13.86 -3.95 -3.15
N ILE A 358 -15.10 -3.90 -3.62
CA ILE A 358 -15.42 -3.80 -5.05
C ILE A 358 -14.81 -2.52 -5.64
N GLU A 359 -15.11 -1.37 -5.05
CA GLU A 359 -14.63 -0.07 -5.53
C GLU A 359 -13.08 0.03 -5.51
N SER A 360 -12.43 -0.49 -4.46
CA SER A 360 -10.97 -0.55 -4.36
C SER A 360 -10.33 -1.31 -5.52
N HIS A 361 -10.94 -2.43 -5.91
CA HIS A 361 -10.39 -3.28 -6.97
C HIS A 361 -10.60 -2.70 -8.37
N HIS A 362 -11.51 -1.76 -8.54
CA HIS A 362 -11.71 -1.03 -9.80
C HIS A 362 -10.71 0.12 -9.99
N LEU A 363 -10.07 0.60 -8.93
CA LEU A 363 -9.08 1.66 -9.04
C LEU A 363 -7.81 1.18 -9.75
N PRO A 364 -7.16 2.06 -10.51
CA PRO A 364 -5.87 1.78 -11.13
C PRO A 364 -4.68 2.08 -10.21
N ASP A 365 -4.92 2.17 -8.90
CA ASP A 365 -3.94 2.51 -7.87
C ASP A 365 -3.83 1.41 -6.82
N PRO A 366 -2.71 1.34 -6.08
CA PRO A 366 -2.62 0.42 -4.95
C PRO A 366 -3.52 0.87 -3.80
N VAL A 367 -4.44 -0.01 -3.41
CA VAL A 367 -5.35 0.20 -2.28
C VAL A 367 -5.01 -0.78 -1.16
N VAL A 368 -4.84 -0.27 0.05
CA VAL A 368 -4.75 -1.09 1.26
C VAL A 368 -6.12 -1.13 1.94
N TYR A 369 -6.68 -2.32 1.97
CA TYR A 369 -7.98 -2.61 2.55
C TYR A 369 -7.79 -3.21 3.95
N LEU A 370 -7.97 -2.37 4.98
CA LEU A 370 -7.80 -2.74 6.38
C LEU A 370 -9.10 -3.31 6.93
N GLU A 371 -9.12 -4.61 7.20
CA GLU A 371 -10.32 -5.29 7.68
C GLU A 371 -10.16 -5.72 9.15
N HIS A 372 -11.14 -5.33 9.98
CA HIS A 372 -11.05 -5.58 11.40
C HIS A 372 -11.54 -6.98 11.75
N ILE A 373 -10.63 -7.89 12.19
CA ILE A 373 -10.94 -9.29 12.50
C ILE A 373 -11.95 -9.47 13.63
N GLY A 374 -12.01 -8.55 14.57
CA GLY A 374 -13.03 -8.53 15.61
C GLY A 374 -14.45 -8.32 15.09
N LEU A 375 -14.64 -7.79 13.86
CA LEU A 375 -15.94 -7.59 13.22
C LEU A 375 -16.40 -8.79 12.38
N TYR A 376 -15.58 -9.79 12.11
CA TYR A 376 -15.89 -10.88 11.18
C TYR A 376 -17.19 -11.65 11.47
N GLY A 377 -17.60 -11.73 12.73
CA GLY A 377 -18.79 -12.48 13.10
C GLY A 377 -18.66 -14.00 12.92
N LEU A 378 -17.43 -14.55 13.03
CA LEU A 378 -17.12 -15.97 12.78
C LEU A 378 -17.82 -16.95 13.71
N ARG A 379 -18.31 -16.50 14.87
CA ARG A 379 -19.03 -17.32 15.85
C ARG A 379 -20.51 -17.02 15.81
N GLY A 380 -21.22 -17.60 14.84
CA GLY A 380 -22.67 -17.44 14.73
C GLY A 380 -23.14 -15.99 14.47
N GLY A 381 -22.32 -15.20 13.78
CA GLY A 381 -22.60 -13.80 13.47
C GLY A 381 -22.24 -12.81 14.60
N ILE A 382 -21.71 -13.29 15.73
CA ILE A 382 -21.36 -12.43 16.86
C ILE A 382 -19.94 -11.89 16.71
N THR A 383 -19.77 -10.58 16.81
CA THR A 383 -18.48 -9.88 16.78
C THR A 383 -17.69 -10.07 18.07
N GLY A 384 -16.42 -9.65 18.08
CA GLY A 384 -15.58 -9.62 19.26
C GLY A 384 -16.11 -8.72 20.40
N TRP A 385 -17.06 -7.83 20.09
CA TRP A 385 -17.78 -6.99 21.07
C TRP A 385 -19.07 -7.63 21.59
N GLY A 386 -19.35 -8.90 21.26
CA GLY A 386 -20.48 -9.65 21.79
C GLY A 386 -21.83 -9.26 21.19
N LYS A 387 -21.86 -8.59 20.06
CA LYS A 387 -23.09 -8.19 19.34
C LYS A 387 -23.06 -8.58 17.87
N SER A 388 -24.22 -8.70 17.25
CA SER A 388 -24.38 -8.85 15.81
C SER A 388 -24.34 -7.49 15.11
N ILE A 389 -23.69 -7.45 13.95
CA ILE A 389 -23.69 -6.30 13.02
C ILE A 389 -24.14 -6.73 11.62
N ASN A 390 -24.92 -7.82 11.52
CA ASN A 390 -25.38 -8.34 10.24
C ASN A 390 -26.25 -7.31 9.51
N GLN A 391 -26.15 -7.31 8.17
CA GLN A 391 -26.94 -6.44 7.29
C GLN A 391 -27.48 -7.18 6.09
N ILE A 392 -28.58 -6.72 5.55
CA ILE A 392 -28.98 -7.02 4.17
C ILE A 392 -28.15 -6.12 3.27
N VAL A 393 -27.24 -6.71 2.49
CA VAL A 393 -26.30 -5.98 1.65
C VAL A 393 -26.93 -5.74 0.27
N ASP A 394 -26.95 -4.49 -0.15
CA ASP A 394 -27.33 -4.08 -1.51
C ASP A 394 -26.10 -4.20 -2.43
N THR A 395 -26.08 -5.25 -3.25
CA THR A 395 -24.98 -5.49 -4.19
C THR A 395 -25.12 -4.73 -5.51
N GLU A 396 -26.30 -4.20 -5.83
CA GLU A 396 -26.54 -3.43 -7.05
C GLU A 396 -26.12 -1.97 -6.89
N GLY A 397 -26.22 -1.44 -5.68
CA GLY A 397 -25.88 -0.05 -5.37
C GLY A 397 -24.44 0.32 -5.75
N VAL A 398 -23.46 -0.53 -5.46
CA VAL A 398 -22.05 -0.27 -5.83
C VAL A 398 -21.85 -0.34 -7.35
N VAL A 399 -22.50 -1.28 -8.04
CA VAL A 399 -22.42 -1.41 -9.49
C VAL A 399 -23.00 -0.16 -10.18
N ASN A 400 -24.12 0.35 -9.66
CA ASN A 400 -24.73 1.57 -10.17
C ASN A 400 -23.81 2.78 -9.98
N ARG A 401 -23.22 2.97 -8.78
CA ARG A 401 -22.26 4.06 -8.52
C ARG A 401 -21.05 4.01 -9.47
N LEU A 402 -20.44 2.84 -9.63
CA LEU A 402 -19.29 2.67 -10.54
C LEU A 402 -19.67 2.97 -12.00
N SER A 403 -20.88 2.58 -12.45
CA SER A 403 -21.36 2.88 -13.80
C SER A 403 -21.59 4.38 -14.04
N GLU A 404 -21.90 5.12 -12.99
CA GLU A 404 -22.07 6.59 -13.00
C GLU A 404 -20.76 7.35 -12.81
N GLY A 405 -19.64 6.63 -12.61
CA GLY A 405 -18.33 7.21 -12.33
C GLY A 405 -18.22 7.79 -10.91
N ASP A 406 -19.06 7.30 -9.98
CA ASP A 406 -19.05 7.70 -8.58
C ASP A 406 -18.44 6.59 -7.69
N SER A 407 -17.96 6.95 -6.49
CA SER A 407 -17.35 6.04 -5.52
C SER A 407 -17.61 6.50 -4.10
N SER A 408 -17.65 5.55 -3.18
CA SER A 408 -17.68 5.80 -1.73
C SER A 408 -16.28 6.08 -1.16
N ILE A 409 -15.22 5.76 -1.91
CA ILE A 409 -13.84 6.02 -1.50
C ILE A 409 -13.59 7.52 -1.42
N GLY A 410 -13.06 7.98 -0.28
CA GLY A 410 -12.85 9.40 0.00
C GLY A 410 -14.09 10.13 0.53
N LYS A 411 -15.19 9.41 0.78
CA LYS A 411 -16.43 9.98 1.36
C LYS A 411 -16.72 9.35 2.72
N ALA A 412 -16.86 10.18 3.75
CA ALA A 412 -17.26 9.73 5.08
C ALA A 412 -18.77 9.45 5.14
N GLY A 413 -19.15 8.54 6.03
CA GLY A 413 -20.57 8.27 6.34
C GLY A 413 -20.97 8.93 7.66
N VAL A 414 -22.04 9.75 7.65
CA VAL A 414 -22.69 10.17 8.90
C VAL A 414 -23.58 9.02 9.37
N ILE A 415 -23.11 8.27 10.34
CA ILE A 415 -23.76 7.02 10.78
C ILE A 415 -24.88 7.30 11.77
N ARG A 416 -24.72 8.34 12.58
CA ARG A 416 -25.72 8.83 13.52
C ARG A 416 -25.71 10.34 13.52
N GLY A 417 -26.88 10.97 13.37
CA GLY A 417 -27.03 12.42 13.48
C GLY A 417 -26.98 12.90 14.94
N GLY A 418 -26.42 14.08 15.15
CA GLY A 418 -26.35 14.73 16.47
C GLY A 418 -26.06 16.21 16.37
N VAL A 419 -26.25 16.93 17.47
CA VAL A 419 -26.11 18.40 17.53
C VAL A 419 -25.19 18.89 18.64
N ASP A 420 -24.83 18.05 19.60
CA ASP A 420 -24.10 18.45 20.81
C ASP A 420 -22.59 18.16 20.73
N LEU A 421 -22.18 17.13 19.98
CA LEU A 421 -20.80 16.71 19.86
C LEU A 421 -20.62 15.85 18.61
N THR A 422 -19.46 15.96 17.94
CA THR A 422 -19.05 15.11 16.83
C THR A 422 -18.01 14.09 17.29
N ILE A 423 -18.26 12.80 17.01
CA ILE A 423 -17.22 11.77 17.07
C ILE A 423 -16.83 11.39 15.64
N VAL A 424 -15.56 11.54 15.31
CA VAL A 424 -14.96 11.04 14.05
C VAL A 424 -14.19 9.77 14.36
N THR A 425 -14.47 8.68 13.63
CA THR A 425 -13.90 7.37 13.91
C THR A 425 -13.86 6.49 12.67
N TRP A 426 -13.38 5.26 12.77
CA TRP A 426 -13.32 4.25 11.70
C TRP A 426 -13.24 2.82 12.23
N GLY A 427 -13.48 1.85 11.34
CA GLY A 427 -13.39 0.43 11.67
C GLY A 427 -14.25 0.05 12.87
N ALA A 428 -13.72 -0.79 13.75
CA ALA A 428 -14.49 -1.29 14.89
C ALA A 428 -14.90 -0.20 15.89
N MET A 429 -14.17 0.90 15.95
CA MET A 429 -14.46 1.99 16.89
C MET A 429 -15.76 2.72 16.57
N VAL A 430 -16.29 2.60 15.34
CA VAL A 430 -17.64 3.08 14.98
C VAL A 430 -18.68 2.48 15.92
N HIS A 431 -18.60 1.18 16.21
CA HIS A 431 -19.55 0.49 17.07
C HIS A 431 -19.43 0.91 18.55
N VAL A 432 -18.20 1.20 19.00
CA VAL A 432 -17.96 1.75 20.34
C VAL A 432 -18.53 3.17 20.46
N ALA A 433 -18.35 3.99 19.42
CA ALA A 433 -18.91 5.34 19.36
C ALA A 433 -20.45 5.33 19.37
N LEU A 434 -21.07 4.44 18.60
CA LEU A 434 -22.54 4.30 18.56
C LEU A 434 -23.12 3.87 19.93
N ASP A 435 -22.51 2.88 20.59
CA ASP A 435 -22.95 2.42 21.91
C ASP A 435 -22.80 3.53 22.98
N ALA A 436 -21.72 4.32 22.90
CA ALA A 436 -21.52 5.46 23.79
C ALA A 436 -22.55 6.58 23.51
N ALA A 437 -22.80 6.88 22.23
CA ALA A 437 -23.79 7.86 21.80
C ALA A 437 -25.21 7.47 22.26
N GLU A 438 -25.60 6.20 22.13
CA GLU A 438 -26.89 5.71 22.64
C GLU A 438 -27.01 5.84 24.17
N LYS A 439 -25.90 5.59 24.88
CA LYS A 439 -25.87 5.71 26.32
C LYS A 439 -26.09 7.15 26.81
N VAL A 440 -25.44 8.13 26.18
CA VAL A 440 -25.56 9.55 26.56
C VAL A 440 -26.83 10.21 26.03
N SER A 441 -27.43 9.69 24.96
CA SER A 441 -28.74 10.17 24.47
C SER A 441 -29.83 10.04 25.52
N LYS A 442 -29.77 9.01 26.38
CA LYS A 442 -30.65 8.85 27.55
C LYS A 442 -30.48 9.97 28.59
N MET A 443 -29.40 10.74 28.50
CA MET A 443 -29.08 11.88 29.34
C MET A 443 -29.38 13.22 28.62
N GLY A 444 -29.92 13.17 27.40
CA GLY A 444 -30.26 14.34 26.59
C GLY A 444 -29.08 14.90 25.79
N ILE A 445 -28.01 14.13 25.58
CA ILE A 445 -26.84 14.53 24.78
C ILE A 445 -26.91 13.81 23.43
N GLU A 446 -27.01 14.54 22.33
CA GLU A 446 -27.13 14.00 20.97
C GLU A 446 -25.82 14.12 20.22
N VAL A 447 -25.14 12.97 20.10
CA VAL A 447 -23.81 12.83 19.48
C VAL A 447 -23.94 12.48 18.00
N GLU A 448 -23.27 13.24 17.13
CA GLU A 448 -23.08 12.88 15.73
C GLU A 448 -21.88 11.93 15.60
N VAL A 449 -22.08 10.80 14.92
CA VAL A 449 -21.01 9.81 14.69
C VAL A 449 -20.71 9.75 13.19
N ILE A 450 -19.46 10.03 12.85
CA ILE A 450 -18.93 10.00 11.49
C ILE A 450 -17.95 8.84 11.37
N ASP A 451 -18.23 7.93 10.41
CA ASP A 451 -17.31 6.90 9.97
C ASP A 451 -16.50 7.41 8.77
N LEU A 452 -15.19 7.48 8.92
CA LEU A 452 -14.31 7.93 7.82
C LEU A 452 -14.32 6.97 6.63
N ARG A 453 -14.46 5.67 6.85
CA ARG A 453 -14.46 4.64 5.79
C ARG A 453 -13.18 4.60 4.96
N THR A 454 -12.63 5.77 4.63
CA THR A 454 -11.35 5.97 3.92
C THR A 454 -10.45 6.87 4.76
N LEU A 455 -9.22 6.43 5.01
CA LEU A 455 -8.23 7.21 5.75
C LEU A 455 -7.33 8.04 4.82
N VAL A 456 -7.07 7.53 3.60
CA VAL A 456 -6.31 8.26 2.57
C VAL A 456 -7.00 8.05 1.23
N PRO A 457 -7.54 9.11 0.62
CA PRO A 457 -7.82 10.41 1.23
C PRO A 457 -8.98 10.33 2.23
N PHE A 458 -8.96 11.12 3.31
CA PHE A 458 -10.11 11.22 4.20
C PHE A 458 -10.98 12.45 3.90
N ASP A 459 -12.28 12.31 4.15
CA ASP A 459 -13.28 13.36 3.94
C ASP A 459 -13.22 14.39 5.08
N SER A 460 -12.32 15.35 4.97
CA SER A 460 -12.20 16.42 5.96
C SER A 460 -13.38 17.38 5.92
N GLU A 461 -14.02 17.59 4.76
CA GLU A 461 -15.11 18.52 4.58
C GLU A 461 -16.35 18.12 5.39
N THR A 462 -16.77 16.86 5.30
CA THR A 462 -17.87 16.32 6.12
C THR A 462 -17.57 16.46 7.61
N CYS A 463 -16.34 16.15 8.05
CA CYS A 463 -15.94 16.27 9.44
C CYS A 463 -15.94 17.73 9.94
N ILE A 464 -15.37 18.64 9.17
CA ILE A 464 -15.33 20.07 9.49
C ILE A 464 -16.74 20.64 9.58
N ASN A 465 -17.60 20.36 8.61
CA ASN A 465 -18.99 20.84 8.59
C ASN A 465 -19.78 20.34 9.82
N SER A 466 -19.54 19.12 10.25
CA SER A 466 -20.13 18.59 11.48
C SER A 466 -19.65 19.37 12.71
N VAL A 467 -18.34 19.53 12.88
CA VAL A 467 -17.77 20.24 14.05
C VAL A 467 -18.16 21.71 14.08
N LEU A 468 -18.30 22.37 12.93
CA LEU A 468 -18.82 23.76 12.87
C LEU A 468 -20.23 23.88 13.42
N ARG A 469 -21.04 22.81 13.37
CA ARG A 469 -22.41 22.79 13.95
C ARG A 469 -22.40 22.44 15.44
N THR A 470 -21.63 21.38 15.80
CA THR A 470 -21.66 20.81 17.16
C THR A 470 -20.73 21.52 18.15
N GLY A 471 -19.73 22.25 17.68
CA GLY A 471 -18.73 22.94 18.48
C GLY A 471 -17.79 22.04 19.31
N ARG A 472 -17.93 20.71 19.24
CA ARG A 472 -17.18 19.76 20.06
C ARG A 472 -16.69 18.57 19.23
N LEU A 473 -15.46 18.15 19.44
CA LEU A 473 -14.80 17.07 18.67
C LEU A 473 -14.17 16.02 19.58
N ILE A 474 -14.50 14.77 19.31
CA ILE A 474 -13.74 13.59 19.73
C ILE A 474 -13.29 12.84 18.48
N VAL A 475 -12.02 12.52 18.37
CA VAL A 475 -11.51 11.56 17.38
C VAL A 475 -11.21 10.27 18.12
N LEU A 476 -11.83 9.17 17.70
CA LEU A 476 -11.73 7.87 18.36
C LEU A 476 -11.04 6.87 17.42
N GLN A 477 -9.94 6.28 17.86
CA GLN A 477 -9.17 5.26 17.14
C GLN A 477 -8.86 4.07 18.03
N GLU A 478 -8.61 2.90 17.43
CA GLU A 478 -8.15 1.71 18.17
C GLU A 478 -6.63 1.63 18.27
N SER A 479 -5.88 2.22 17.33
CA SER A 479 -4.42 2.28 17.44
C SER A 479 -3.98 3.06 18.68
N GLN A 480 -2.71 2.87 19.06
CA GLN A 480 -2.09 3.54 20.19
C GLN A 480 -2.29 5.06 20.09
N TRP A 481 -2.36 5.70 21.26
CA TRP A 481 -2.55 7.14 21.32
C TRP A 481 -1.36 7.89 20.71
N THR A 482 -0.12 7.48 21.06
CA THR A 482 1.10 8.11 20.53
C THR A 482 1.28 7.76 19.05
N GLY A 483 1.35 8.80 18.22
CA GLY A 483 1.56 8.65 16.77
C GLY A 483 0.35 8.11 15.99
N GLY A 484 -0.81 7.97 16.62
CA GLY A 484 -2.04 7.54 15.97
C GLY A 484 -2.56 8.55 14.95
N PHE A 485 -3.17 8.05 13.86
CA PHE A 485 -3.69 8.87 12.77
C PHE A 485 -4.77 9.87 13.22
N GLY A 486 -5.48 9.60 14.30
CA GLY A 486 -6.48 10.49 14.89
C GLY A 486 -5.94 11.87 15.25
N HIS A 487 -4.66 12.00 15.56
CA HIS A 487 -4.04 13.31 15.78
C HIS A 487 -3.97 14.13 14.50
N THR A 488 -3.65 13.50 13.36
CA THR A 488 -3.67 14.14 12.04
C THR A 488 -5.09 14.58 11.67
N VAL A 489 -6.07 13.68 11.84
CA VAL A 489 -7.49 13.98 11.60
C VAL A 489 -7.96 15.15 12.47
N SER A 490 -7.68 15.09 13.77
CA SER A 490 -8.04 16.16 14.73
C SER A 490 -7.40 17.50 14.36
N SER A 491 -6.10 17.52 14.06
CA SER A 491 -5.36 18.72 13.66
C SER A 491 -5.98 19.37 12.42
N ARG A 492 -6.28 18.55 11.40
CA ARG A 492 -6.85 19.02 10.15
C ARG A 492 -8.25 19.64 10.33
N ILE A 493 -9.08 19.02 11.17
CA ILE A 493 -10.41 19.55 11.47
C ILE A 493 -10.33 20.86 12.25
N ILE A 494 -9.43 20.93 13.23
CA ILE A 494 -9.28 22.11 14.10
C ILE A 494 -8.79 23.34 13.32
N GLU A 495 -7.91 23.17 12.34
CA GLU A 495 -7.39 24.27 11.53
C GLU A 495 -8.52 25.18 10.99
N GLU A 496 -9.67 24.59 10.64
CA GLU A 496 -10.80 25.31 10.05
C GLU A 496 -11.95 25.55 11.04
N SER A 497 -12.04 24.77 12.13
CA SER A 497 -13.14 24.86 13.10
C SER A 497 -12.75 25.54 14.43
N PHE A 498 -11.49 25.90 14.65
CA PHE A 498 -10.95 26.38 15.94
C PHE A 498 -11.84 27.45 16.61
N TRP A 499 -12.25 28.47 15.87
CA TRP A 499 -13.01 29.58 16.40
C TRP A 499 -14.48 29.25 16.73
N ARG A 500 -14.93 28.06 16.38
CA ARG A 500 -16.24 27.51 16.71
C ARG A 500 -16.20 26.48 17.84
N MET A 501 -14.99 26.09 18.27
CA MET A 501 -14.83 25.08 19.32
C MET A 501 -15.27 25.61 20.68
N GLU A 502 -16.17 24.91 21.35
CA GLU A 502 -16.65 25.19 22.71
C GLU A 502 -15.79 24.53 23.77
N THR A 503 -15.09 23.43 23.39
CA THR A 503 -14.17 22.68 24.28
C THR A 503 -12.93 22.26 23.51
N PRO A 504 -11.78 22.02 24.20
CA PRO A 504 -10.62 21.42 23.55
C PRO A 504 -10.99 20.08 22.91
N PRO A 505 -10.54 19.82 21.67
CA PRO A 505 -10.75 18.52 21.03
C PRO A 505 -10.03 17.40 21.80
N VAL A 506 -10.56 16.18 21.71
CA VAL A 506 -10.00 15.01 22.38
C VAL A 506 -9.70 13.93 21.36
N VAL A 507 -8.50 13.38 21.39
CA VAL A 507 -8.17 12.14 20.69
C VAL A 507 -8.14 11.00 21.71
N ILE A 508 -8.96 9.97 21.47
CA ILE A 508 -9.01 8.77 22.27
C ILE A 508 -8.39 7.63 21.44
N GLY A 509 -7.35 7.00 21.98
CA GLY A 509 -6.69 5.84 21.38
C GLY A 509 -6.41 4.77 22.43
N ALA A 510 -5.89 3.63 21.97
CA ALA A 510 -5.41 2.60 22.90
C ALA A 510 -4.23 3.11 23.74
N LEU A 511 -3.97 2.42 24.85
CA LEU A 511 -2.77 2.64 25.64
C LEU A 511 -1.51 2.34 24.80
N ASP A 512 -0.43 3.03 25.08
CA ASP A 512 0.86 2.85 24.40
C ASP A 512 1.55 1.55 24.87
N THR A 513 0.91 0.44 24.58
CA THR A 513 1.37 -0.93 24.92
C THR A 513 1.14 -1.86 23.73
N PRO A 514 1.92 -2.96 23.60
CA PRO A 514 1.52 -4.05 22.73
C PRO A 514 0.16 -4.62 23.18
N VAL A 515 -0.64 -5.14 22.24
CA VAL A 515 -1.94 -5.72 22.54
C VAL A 515 -1.77 -7.04 23.30
N PRO A 516 -2.32 -7.18 24.56
CA PRO A 516 -2.14 -8.39 25.34
C PRO A 516 -3.03 -9.56 24.88
N PHE A 517 -2.64 -10.80 25.22
CA PHE A 517 -3.48 -12.00 25.00
C PHE A 517 -4.64 -12.11 25.99
N SER A 518 -4.40 -11.73 27.26
CA SER A 518 -5.40 -11.85 28.30
C SER A 518 -6.61 -10.99 28.00
N PRO A 519 -7.85 -11.55 28.01
CA PRO A 519 -9.06 -10.77 27.76
C PRO A 519 -9.18 -9.53 28.61
N THR A 520 -8.91 -9.64 29.91
CA THR A 520 -8.99 -8.51 30.85
C THR A 520 -7.99 -7.39 30.50
N LEU A 521 -6.77 -7.77 30.07
CA LEU A 521 -5.74 -6.80 29.73
C LEU A 521 -6.01 -6.19 28.35
N GLU A 522 -6.39 -6.98 27.35
CA GLU A 522 -6.76 -6.48 26.03
C GLU A 522 -7.94 -5.51 26.13
N ASP A 523 -9.00 -5.87 26.88
CA ASP A 523 -10.17 -5.01 27.09
C ASP A 523 -9.84 -3.71 27.83
N HIS A 524 -8.79 -3.70 28.64
CA HIS A 524 -8.31 -2.50 29.31
C HIS A 524 -7.42 -1.63 28.40
N THR A 525 -6.76 -2.24 27.41
CA THR A 525 -5.82 -1.56 26.51
C THR A 525 -6.54 -0.71 25.48
N ILE A 526 -7.63 -1.21 24.89
CA ILE A 526 -8.37 -0.54 23.81
C ILE A 526 -9.49 0.36 24.36
N PRO A 527 -9.89 1.42 23.64
CA PRO A 527 -10.98 2.29 24.09
C PRO A 527 -12.28 1.52 24.31
N SER A 528 -12.90 1.72 25.47
CA SER A 528 -14.19 1.13 25.81
C SER A 528 -15.33 2.13 25.72
N VAL A 529 -16.57 1.64 25.65
CA VAL A 529 -17.79 2.46 25.67
C VAL A 529 -17.80 3.38 26.90
N GLU A 530 -17.36 2.90 28.08
CA GLU A 530 -17.31 3.67 29.32
C GLU A 530 -16.31 4.83 29.26
N VAL A 531 -15.16 4.60 28.62
CA VAL A 531 -14.15 5.65 28.42
C VAL A 531 -14.70 6.72 27.50
N VAL A 532 -15.27 6.34 26.37
CA VAL A 532 -15.86 7.29 25.40
C VAL A 532 -17.02 8.06 26.03
N THR A 533 -17.93 7.38 26.74
CA THR A 533 -19.06 8.01 27.45
C THR A 533 -18.57 9.11 28.40
N ARG A 534 -17.56 8.83 29.24
CA ARG A 534 -17.01 9.84 30.17
C ARG A 534 -16.42 11.06 29.46
N HIS A 535 -15.80 10.86 28.30
CA HIS A 535 -15.26 11.98 27.52
C HIS A 535 -16.38 12.82 26.91
N ILE A 536 -17.47 12.20 26.42
CA ILE A 536 -18.65 12.91 25.91
C ILE A 536 -19.27 13.74 27.05
N GLU A 537 -19.57 13.13 28.20
CA GLU A 537 -20.14 13.82 29.37
C GLU A 537 -19.27 15.02 29.76
N ARG A 538 -17.96 14.84 29.87
CA ARG A 538 -17.02 15.91 30.23
C ARG A 538 -17.02 17.07 29.21
N ALA A 539 -17.16 16.75 27.92
CA ALA A 539 -17.19 17.77 26.87
C ALA A 539 -18.51 18.53 26.83
N CYS A 540 -19.65 17.89 27.17
CA CYS A 540 -20.97 18.48 27.08
C CYS A 540 -21.49 19.13 28.40
N THR A 541 -20.84 18.84 29.57
CA THR A 541 -21.27 19.39 30.87
C THR A 541 -20.45 20.61 31.33
N LYS A 542 -19.53 21.08 30.53
CA LYS A 542 -18.76 22.32 30.76
C LYS A 542 -19.36 23.46 29.95
#